data_a5872d3b73694ca3e497d47b66dd4bfb
#
_entry.id   a5872d3b73694ca3e497d47b66dd4bfb
#
_cell.length_a   1.000
_cell.length_b   1.000
_cell.length_c   1.000
_cell.angle_alpha   90.00
_cell.angle_beta   90.00
_cell.angle_gamma   90.00
#
_symmetry.space_group_name_H-M   'P 1'
#
loop_
_entity.id
_entity.type
_entity.pdbx_description
1 polymer ?
#
loop_
_entity_poly.entity_id
_entity_poly.type
_entity_poly.pdbx_seq_one_letter_code
_entity_poly.pdbx_strand_id
1 'polypeptide(L)'
;MKNQARTIRNLCIFILVALSCGWVGVWVDALTGETTGDFSDTSNGTSGMGIFIVAPLLTWLLLRAFMGDGWSDAGLRPLIKKNLRWYGVATLIYPAVIVITLLIGELLGWLKVQIRWTDYFAGFGIFVVAEFVKNFFEESAWRGYLTARLLSLKIKDVWLYLIVGVVWCSWHLPYFFYFLKPEQLFAVFPYDKVTFCVMALVCCISWTVMYTELFRLTKSIWAGVWMHAIEDTTINSLIYDKHIFIETGKHILISPVSGIIPCLLYLGVGLWLRKLRMMNDE
;
A
#
# COMPACT_ATOMS: atom_id res chain seq x y z
N MET A 1 9.48 20.13 -24.54
CA MET A 1 8.35 20.91 -24.01
C MET A 1 6.99 20.23 -24.21
N LYS A 2 6.54 19.87 -25.45
CA LYS A 2 5.20 19.22 -25.65
C LYS A 2 4.98 17.93 -24.84
N ASN A 3 5.99 17.05 -24.74
CA ASN A 3 5.88 15.81 -23.97
C ASN A 3 5.74 16.05 -22.45
N GLN A 4 6.44 17.04 -21.91
CA GLN A 4 6.36 17.35 -20.47
C GLN A 4 5.00 17.93 -20.09
N ALA A 5 4.45 18.85 -20.89
CA ALA A 5 3.11 19.42 -20.67
C ALA A 5 2.03 18.32 -20.71
N ARG A 6 2.15 17.36 -21.66
CA ARG A 6 1.25 16.20 -21.70
C ARG A 6 1.36 15.34 -20.44
N THR A 7 2.58 15.01 -20.01
CA THR A 7 2.80 14.22 -18.78
C THR A 7 2.19 14.91 -17.57
N ILE A 8 2.38 16.22 -17.40
CA ILE A 8 1.79 16.98 -16.28
C ILE A 8 0.26 16.95 -16.35
N ARG A 9 -0.33 17.22 -17.52
CA ARG A 9 -1.78 17.14 -17.70
C ARG A 9 -2.34 15.77 -17.29
N ASN A 10 -1.71 14.70 -17.80
CA ASN A 10 -2.17 13.34 -17.52
C ASN A 10 -1.97 12.95 -16.06
N LEU A 11 -0.89 13.40 -15.41
CA LEU A 11 -0.70 13.27 -13.95
C LEU A 11 -1.80 13.98 -13.17
N CYS A 12 -2.17 15.21 -13.56
CA CYS A 12 -3.27 15.93 -12.91
C CYS A 12 -4.60 15.18 -13.03
N ILE A 13 -4.91 14.61 -14.21
CA ILE A 13 -6.10 13.78 -14.42
C ILE A 13 -6.06 12.55 -13.50
N PHE A 14 -4.94 11.83 -13.48
CA PHE A 14 -4.78 10.64 -12.64
C PHE A 14 -4.97 10.95 -11.16
N ILE A 15 -4.29 12.00 -10.66
CA ILE A 15 -4.38 12.41 -9.25
C ILE A 15 -5.81 12.83 -8.91
N LEU A 16 -6.46 13.61 -9.78
CA LEU A 16 -7.85 14.02 -9.56
C LEU A 16 -8.78 12.81 -9.44
N VAL A 17 -8.68 11.85 -10.36
CA VAL A 17 -9.50 10.62 -10.30
C VAL A 17 -9.17 9.82 -9.04
N ALA A 18 -7.89 9.61 -8.73
CA ALA A 18 -7.48 8.88 -7.54
C ALA A 18 -8.04 9.51 -6.25
N LEU A 19 -8.00 10.83 -6.12
CA LEU A 19 -8.49 11.54 -4.93
C LEU A 19 -10.02 11.61 -4.85
N SER A 20 -10.74 11.48 -5.97
CA SER A 20 -12.19 11.64 -6.01
C SER A 20 -12.97 10.33 -6.12
N CYS A 21 -12.39 9.27 -6.70
CA CYS A 21 -13.14 8.04 -7.01
C CYS A 21 -13.79 7.37 -5.79
N GLY A 22 -13.09 7.35 -4.66
CA GLY A 22 -13.65 6.77 -3.43
C GLY A 22 -14.83 7.58 -2.88
N TRP A 23 -14.77 8.92 -2.95
CA TRP A 23 -15.88 9.78 -2.56
C TRP A 23 -17.08 9.62 -3.49
N VAL A 24 -16.84 9.47 -4.79
CA VAL A 24 -17.89 9.11 -5.76
C VAL A 24 -18.48 7.76 -5.40
N GLY A 25 -17.66 6.78 -5.02
CA GLY A 25 -18.13 5.48 -4.55
C GLY A 25 -19.04 5.58 -3.32
N VAL A 26 -18.63 6.34 -2.30
CA VAL A 26 -19.46 6.62 -1.10
C VAL A 26 -20.81 7.23 -1.49
N TRP A 27 -20.79 8.16 -2.43
CA TRP A 27 -22.03 8.79 -2.92
C TRP A 27 -22.92 7.78 -3.67
N VAL A 28 -22.35 6.90 -4.50
CA VAL A 28 -23.09 5.84 -5.19
C VAL A 28 -23.76 4.90 -4.19
N ASP A 29 -23.02 4.42 -3.17
CA ASP A 29 -23.57 3.55 -2.13
C ASP A 29 -24.71 4.23 -1.36
N ALA A 30 -24.56 5.53 -1.07
CA ALA A 30 -25.63 6.30 -0.43
C ALA A 30 -26.91 6.39 -1.28
N LEU A 31 -26.78 6.46 -2.62
CA LEU A 31 -27.91 6.48 -3.55
C LEU A 31 -28.56 5.11 -3.73
N THR A 32 -27.77 4.03 -3.73
CA THR A 32 -28.25 2.66 -3.93
C THR A 32 -28.72 2.01 -2.64
N GLY A 33 -28.41 2.61 -1.48
CA GLY A 33 -28.70 2.02 -0.16
C GLY A 33 -27.79 0.85 0.19
N GLU A 34 -26.67 0.71 -0.53
CA GLU A 34 -25.70 -0.34 -0.22
C GLU A 34 -24.89 0.03 1.04
N THR A 35 -24.64 -0.97 1.87
CA THR A 35 -23.77 -0.85 3.06
C THR A 35 -22.68 -1.90 3.03
N THR A 36 -21.49 -1.57 3.50
CA THR A 36 -20.38 -2.54 3.58
C THR A 36 -20.75 -3.70 4.48
N GLY A 37 -20.65 -4.92 3.94
CA GLY A 37 -20.82 -6.18 4.68
C GLY A 37 -19.68 -6.45 5.67
N ASP A 38 -19.71 -7.60 6.36
CA ASP A 38 -18.58 -8.04 7.18
C ASP A 38 -17.38 -8.43 6.31
N PHE A 39 -16.16 -8.14 6.77
CA PHE A 39 -14.93 -8.51 6.08
C PHE A 39 -14.76 -10.03 5.92
N SER A 40 -15.45 -10.81 6.75
CA SER A 40 -15.52 -12.28 6.62
C SER A 40 -16.38 -12.72 5.44
N ASP A 41 -17.21 -11.81 4.90
CA ASP A 41 -18.06 -12.06 3.76
C ASP A 41 -17.48 -11.35 2.53
N THR A 42 -16.58 -12.03 1.82
CA THR A 42 -15.95 -11.57 0.57
C THR A 42 -16.96 -11.33 -0.55
N SER A 43 -18.24 -11.70 -0.34
CA SER A 43 -19.32 -11.50 -1.30
C SER A 43 -20.00 -10.13 -1.22
N ASN A 44 -19.70 -9.31 -0.21
CA ASN A 44 -20.43 -8.09 0.11
C ASN A 44 -19.63 -6.78 -0.11
N GLY A 45 -18.77 -6.74 -1.12
CA GLY A 45 -18.22 -5.48 -1.61
C GLY A 45 -19.33 -4.65 -2.24
N THR A 46 -19.43 -3.35 -1.87
CA THR A 46 -20.39 -2.42 -2.47
C THR A 46 -19.96 -1.98 -3.86
N SER A 47 -20.92 -1.50 -4.66
CA SER A 47 -20.63 -0.87 -5.96
C SER A 47 -19.67 0.30 -5.81
N GLY A 48 -19.81 1.09 -4.75
CA GLY A 48 -18.90 2.19 -4.44
C GLY A 48 -17.49 1.75 -4.10
N MET A 49 -17.32 0.66 -3.35
CA MET A 49 -16.01 0.07 -3.10
C MET A 49 -15.37 -0.45 -4.39
N GLY A 50 -16.17 -1.01 -5.31
CA GLY A 50 -15.74 -1.39 -6.65
C GLY A 50 -15.18 -0.20 -7.44
N ILE A 51 -15.89 0.95 -7.42
CA ILE A 51 -15.43 2.19 -8.05
C ILE A 51 -14.09 2.64 -7.42
N PHE A 52 -14.00 2.64 -6.10
CA PHE A 52 -12.80 3.02 -5.36
C PHE A 52 -11.57 2.22 -5.81
N ILE A 53 -11.68 0.89 -5.91
CA ILE A 53 -10.57 0.00 -6.24
C ILE A 53 -10.21 0.06 -7.73
N VAL A 54 -11.20 0.11 -8.61
CA VAL A 54 -11.00 -0.10 -10.06
C VAL A 54 -10.69 1.20 -10.80
N ALA A 55 -11.18 2.35 -10.35
CA ALA A 55 -11.03 3.61 -11.09
C ALA A 55 -9.56 4.04 -11.33
N PRO A 56 -8.63 3.93 -10.36
CA PRO A 56 -7.22 4.25 -10.63
C PRO A 56 -6.60 3.33 -11.69
N LEU A 57 -6.92 2.04 -11.69
CA LEU A 57 -6.47 1.07 -12.70
C LEU A 57 -7.00 1.42 -14.09
N LEU A 58 -8.30 1.71 -14.20
CA LEU A 58 -8.89 2.11 -15.48
C LEU A 58 -8.28 3.42 -15.99
N THR A 59 -8.06 4.37 -15.12
CA THR A 59 -7.42 5.65 -15.47
C THR A 59 -6.01 5.42 -15.99
N TRP A 60 -5.21 4.58 -15.31
CA TRP A 60 -3.89 4.16 -15.78
C TRP A 60 -3.95 3.56 -17.18
N LEU A 61 -4.89 2.62 -17.44
CA LEU A 61 -5.06 1.99 -18.74
C LEU A 61 -5.40 3.02 -19.83
N LEU A 62 -6.37 3.89 -19.57
CA LEU A 62 -6.83 4.90 -20.52
C LEU A 62 -5.73 5.93 -20.86
N LEU A 63 -5.04 6.45 -19.85
CA LEU A 63 -3.97 7.43 -20.05
C LEU A 63 -2.80 6.84 -20.83
N ARG A 64 -2.45 5.57 -20.60
CA ARG A 64 -1.39 4.89 -21.33
C ARG A 64 -1.79 4.50 -22.76
N ALA A 65 -2.99 3.97 -22.94
CA ALA A 65 -3.45 3.47 -24.23
C ALA A 65 -3.83 4.61 -25.20
N PHE A 66 -4.52 5.65 -24.70
CA PHE A 66 -5.19 6.63 -25.56
C PHE A 66 -4.68 8.07 -25.37
N MET A 67 -4.05 8.40 -24.24
CA MET A 67 -3.61 9.77 -23.94
C MET A 67 -2.10 9.98 -24.19
N GLY A 68 -1.45 9.01 -24.84
CA GLY A 68 -0.09 9.12 -25.35
C GLY A 68 1.04 8.89 -24.34
N ASP A 69 0.78 8.34 -23.17
CA ASP A 69 1.84 8.02 -22.19
C ASP A 69 2.62 6.74 -22.56
N GLY A 70 1.96 5.81 -23.29
CA GLY A 70 2.59 4.56 -23.72
C GLY A 70 2.90 3.60 -22.59
N TRP A 71 3.58 2.48 -22.90
CA TRP A 71 3.76 1.35 -21.99
C TRP A 71 5.22 1.10 -21.58
N SER A 72 6.17 1.84 -22.15
CA SER A 72 7.61 1.54 -22.05
C SER A 72 8.15 1.55 -20.61
N ASP A 73 7.59 2.38 -19.75
CA ASP A 73 7.97 2.54 -18.35
C ASP A 73 6.93 2.03 -17.35
N ALA A 74 5.88 1.33 -17.82
CA ALA A 74 4.83 0.78 -16.97
C ALA A 74 5.28 -0.35 -16.04
N GLY A 75 6.47 -0.92 -16.26
CA GLY A 75 7.02 -1.98 -15.42
C GLY A 75 6.27 -3.33 -15.48
N LEU A 76 5.51 -3.58 -16.55
CA LEU A 76 4.66 -4.77 -16.67
C LEU A 76 5.41 -6.10 -16.85
N ARG A 77 6.70 -6.05 -17.20
CA ARG A 77 7.51 -7.28 -17.34
C ARG A 77 7.97 -7.75 -15.96
N PRO A 78 7.69 -9.00 -15.57
CA PRO A 78 8.10 -9.51 -14.24
C PRO A 78 9.61 -9.56 -14.06
N LEU A 79 10.38 -9.86 -15.13
CA LEU A 79 11.83 -9.92 -15.12
C LEU A 79 12.39 -10.81 -14.00
N ILE A 80 11.71 -11.92 -13.67
CA ILE A 80 11.97 -12.76 -12.50
C ILE A 80 13.44 -13.21 -12.45
N LYS A 81 13.95 -13.79 -13.53
CA LYS A 81 15.34 -14.29 -13.58
C LYS A 81 16.37 -13.19 -13.28
N LYS A 82 16.14 -11.98 -13.80
CA LYS A 82 17.01 -10.81 -13.57
C LYS A 82 16.91 -10.29 -12.14
N ASN A 83 15.73 -10.36 -11.56
CA ASN A 83 15.38 -9.74 -10.29
C ASN A 83 15.21 -10.74 -9.14
N LEU A 84 15.65 -11.99 -9.27
CA LEU A 84 15.41 -13.05 -8.28
C LEU A 84 15.78 -12.62 -6.85
N ARG A 85 16.94 -11.97 -6.69
CA ARG A 85 17.37 -11.43 -5.39
C ARG A 85 16.37 -10.41 -4.81
N TRP A 86 15.78 -9.58 -5.67
CA TRP A 86 14.83 -8.53 -5.25
C TRP A 86 13.46 -9.10 -4.90
N TYR A 87 13.04 -10.19 -5.56
CA TYR A 87 11.84 -10.94 -5.12
C TYR A 87 12.07 -11.60 -3.76
N GLY A 88 13.28 -12.15 -3.50
CA GLY A 88 13.65 -12.64 -2.18
C GLY A 88 13.65 -11.53 -1.11
N VAL A 89 14.22 -10.37 -1.41
CA VAL A 89 14.18 -9.19 -0.53
C VAL A 89 12.73 -8.76 -0.29
N ALA A 90 11.91 -8.64 -1.34
CA ALA A 90 10.50 -8.28 -1.25
C ALA A 90 9.69 -9.25 -0.35
N THR A 91 10.01 -10.55 -0.41
CA THR A 91 9.37 -11.56 0.47
C THR A 91 9.73 -11.35 1.95
N LEU A 92 10.95 -10.92 2.25
CA LEU A 92 11.48 -10.88 3.61
C LEU A 92 11.24 -9.54 4.34
N ILE A 93 11.03 -8.43 3.62
CA ILE A 93 10.95 -7.10 4.23
C ILE A 93 9.86 -7.05 5.32
N TYR A 94 8.62 -7.34 4.95
CA TYR A 94 7.50 -7.24 5.90
C TYR A 94 7.58 -8.26 7.03
N PRO A 95 7.81 -9.56 6.78
CA PRO A 95 8.01 -10.51 7.87
C PRO A 95 9.14 -10.11 8.82
N ALA A 96 10.27 -9.63 8.31
CA ALA A 96 11.39 -9.21 9.16
C ALA A 96 11.04 -7.99 10.02
N VAL A 97 10.46 -6.94 9.43
CA VAL A 97 10.06 -5.74 10.17
C VAL A 97 9.00 -6.07 11.21
N ILE A 98 8.01 -6.91 10.87
CA ILE A 98 6.97 -7.35 11.80
C ILE A 98 7.58 -8.13 12.95
N VAL A 99 8.44 -9.12 12.68
CA VAL A 99 9.11 -9.89 13.74
C VAL A 99 9.91 -8.98 14.65
N ILE A 100 10.69 -8.03 14.11
CA ILE A 100 11.45 -7.06 14.92
C ILE A 100 10.50 -6.22 15.77
N THR A 101 9.38 -5.74 15.19
CA THR A 101 8.37 -4.95 15.89
C THR A 101 7.74 -5.73 17.05
N LEU A 102 7.35 -6.99 16.80
CA LEU A 102 6.76 -7.86 17.83
C LEU A 102 7.76 -8.15 18.95
N LEU A 103 9.03 -8.45 18.62
CA LEU A 103 10.07 -8.68 19.61
C LEU A 103 10.33 -7.44 20.49
N ILE A 104 10.41 -6.25 19.90
CA ILE A 104 10.56 -5.00 20.66
C ILE A 104 9.36 -4.82 21.58
N GLY A 105 8.14 -5.02 21.08
CA GLY A 105 6.92 -4.85 21.85
C GLY A 105 6.82 -5.84 23.02
N GLU A 106 7.17 -7.11 22.84
CA GLU A 106 7.19 -8.12 23.92
C GLU A 106 8.27 -7.80 24.97
N LEU A 107 9.50 -7.47 24.53
CA LEU A 107 10.59 -7.12 25.45
C LEU A 107 10.28 -5.91 26.33
N LEU A 108 9.51 -4.93 25.79
CA LEU A 108 9.08 -3.75 26.52
C LEU A 108 7.77 -3.96 27.30
N GLY A 109 7.14 -5.13 27.19
CA GLY A 109 5.83 -5.40 27.79
C GLY A 109 4.68 -4.59 27.18
N TRP A 110 4.83 -4.10 25.95
CA TRP A 110 3.83 -3.29 25.25
C TRP A 110 2.83 -4.10 24.43
N LEU A 111 3.17 -5.35 24.14
CA LEU A 111 2.27 -6.29 23.49
C LEU A 111 2.56 -7.74 23.94
N LYS A 112 1.59 -8.62 23.67
CA LYS A 112 1.72 -10.07 23.85
C LYS A 112 1.44 -10.76 22.53
N VAL A 113 2.29 -11.72 22.18
CA VAL A 113 2.14 -12.54 20.99
C VAL A 113 1.61 -13.92 21.38
N GLN A 114 0.50 -14.34 20.77
CA GLN A 114 -0.15 -15.63 20.99
C GLN A 114 -0.55 -16.24 19.65
N ILE A 115 0.45 -16.66 18.86
CA ILE A 115 0.20 -17.17 17.50
C ILE A 115 -0.33 -18.61 17.57
N ARG A 116 -1.53 -18.81 17.05
CA ARG A 116 -2.04 -20.13 16.70
C ARG A 116 -1.63 -20.43 15.26
N TRP A 117 -0.52 -21.12 15.10
CA TRP A 117 0.14 -21.29 13.81
C TRP A 117 -0.75 -21.90 12.72
N THR A 118 -1.63 -22.84 13.08
CA THR A 118 -2.58 -23.45 12.14
C THR A 118 -3.54 -22.40 11.56
N ASP A 119 -4.12 -21.56 12.42
CA ASP A 119 -5.08 -20.53 12.02
C ASP A 119 -4.39 -19.44 11.22
N TYR A 120 -3.20 -18.99 11.68
CA TYR A 120 -2.38 -18.02 10.99
C TYR A 120 -2.04 -18.45 9.55
N PHE A 121 -1.54 -19.66 9.34
CA PHE A 121 -1.20 -20.13 7.99
C PHE A 121 -2.43 -20.47 7.15
N ALA A 122 -3.55 -20.86 7.76
CA ALA A 122 -4.81 -21.00 7.04
C ALA A 122 -5.31 -19.65 6.52
N GLY A 123 -5.33 -18.62 7.38
CA GLY A 123 -5.65 -17.24 6.98
C GLY A 123 -4.70 -16.73 5.91
N PHE A 124 -3.39 -16.88 6.11
CA PHE A 124 -2.38 -16.49 5.12
C PHE A 124 -2.63 -17.12 3.76
N GLY A 125 -2.90 -18.42 3.69
CA GLY A 125 -3.14 -19.15 2.44
C GLY A 125 -4.42 -18.68 1.72
N ILE A 126 -5.45 -18.33 2.47
CA ILE A 126 -6.72 -17.82 1.90
C ILE A 126 -6.51 -16.42 1.31
N PHE A 127 -5.86 -15.52 2.03
CA PHE A 127 -5.75 -14.11 1.65
C PHE A 127 -4.71 -13.85 0.56
N VAL A 128 -3.58 -14.57 0.51
CA VAL A 128 -2.44 -14.22 -0.35
C VAL A 128 -2.79 -14.11 -1.84
N VAL A 129 -3.70 -14.93 -2.34
CA VAL A 129 -4.11 -14.92 -3.76
C VAL A 129 -5.00 -13.71 -4.05
N ALA A 130 -5.97 -13.43 -3.18
CA ALA A 130 -6.85 -12.27 -3.32
C ALA A 130 -6.06 -10.96 -3.21
N GLU A 131 -5.16 -10.87 -2.23
CA GLU A 131 -4.28 -9.72 -2.02
C GLU A 131 -3.31 -9.54 -3.19
N PHE A 132 -2.80 -10.61 -3.78
CA PHE A 132 -1.96 -10.52 -4.98
C PHE A 132 -2.71 -9.88 -6.16
N VAL A 133 -3.96 -10.25 -6.38
CA VAL A 133 -4.79 -9.68 -7.45
C VAL A 133 -5.14 -8.22 -7.15
N LYS A 134 -5.59 -7.91 -5.92
CA LYS A 134 -5.87 -6.54 -5.49
C LYS A 134 -4.64 -5.65 -5.64
N ASN A 135 -3.50 -6.11 -5.18
CA ASN A 135 -2.26 -5.34 -5.20
C ASN A 135 -1.66 -5.19 -6.59
N PHE A 136 -2.00 -6.05 -7.54
CA PHE A 136 -1.72 -5.76 -8.96
C PHE A 136 -2.43 -4.48 -9.42
N PHE A 137 -3.67 -4.24 -9.01
CA PHE A 137 -4.41 -3.02 -9.35
C PHE A 137 -3.73 -1.80 -8.73
N GLU A 138 -3.37 -1.89 -7.45
CA GLU A 138 -2.72 -0.80 -6.74
C GLU A 138 -1.32 -0.49 -7.29
N GLU A 139 -0.46 -1.48 -7.44
CA GLU A 139 0.89 -1.27 -7.91
C GLU A 139 0.95 -0.81 -9.37
N SER A 140 -0.02 -1.21 -10.18
CA SER A 140 -0.19 -0.67 -11.55
C SER A 140 -0.49 0.83 -11.52
N ALA A 141 -1.33 1.28 -10.60
CA ALA A 141 -1.67 2.69 -10.42
C ALA A 141 -0.51 3.49 -9.79
N TRP A 142 0.04 3.01 -8.68
CA TRP A 142 1.01 3.78 -7.88
C TRP A 142 2.42 3.72 -8.48
N ARG A 143 2.93 2.54 -8.82
CA ARG A 143 4.30 2.37 -9.36
C ARG A 143 4.29 2.37 -10.88
N GLY A 144 3.35 1.62 -11.47
CA GLY A 144 3.20 1.53 -12.91
C GLY A 144 2.73 2.82 -13.58
N TYR A 145 2.13 3.76 -12.86
CA TYR A 145 1.73 5.06 -13.40
C TYR A 145 2.30 6.24 -12.64
N LEU A 146 1.79 6.53 -11.43
CA LEU A 146 2.11 7.77 -10.71
C LEU A 146 3.63 7.94 -10.54
N THR A 147 4.29 6.94 -9.96
CA THR A 147 5.75 6.94 -9.76
C THR A 147 6.49 7.03 -11.09
N ALA A 148 6.13 6.21 -12.08
CA ALA A 148 6.80 6.18 -13.39
C ALA A 148 6.70 7.53 -14.10
N ARG A 149 5.54 8.18 -14.07
CA ARG A 149 5.32 9.50 -14.69
C ARG A 149 6.06 10.62 -13.97
N LEU A 150 6.07 10.61 -12.64
CA LEU A 150 6.84 11.57 -11.84
C LEU A 150 8.36 11.41 -12.07
N LEU A 151 8.86 10.18 -12.18
CA LEU A 151 10.25 9.90 -12.54
C LEU A 151 10.62 10.48 -13.91
N SER A 152 9.72 10.43 -14.88
CA SER A 152 9.95 11.00 -16.21
C SER A 152 10.10 12.53 -16.20
N LEU A 153 9.59 13.21 -15.18
CA LEU A 153 9.76 14.66 -14.95
C LEU A 153 11.07 15.01 -14.25
N LYS A 154 11.86 14.01 -13.84
CA LYS A 154 13.18 14.18 -13.16
C LYS A 154 13.10 15.04 -11.88
N ILE A 155 12.00 14.95 -11.15
CA ILE A 155 11.87 15.63 -9.85
C ILE A 155 12.81 15.01 -8.82
N LYS A 156 13.17 15.78 -7.77
CA LYS A 156 14.01 15.27 -6.67
C LYS A 156 13.30 14.13 -5.93
N ASP A 157 14.07 13.13 -5.48
CA ASP A 157 13.55 11.92 -4.80
C ASP A 157 12.60 12.28 -3.63
N VAL A 158 12.93 13.29 -2.82
CA VAL A 158 12.10 13.70 -1.69
C VAL A 158 10.70 14.12 -2.11
N TRP A 159 10.57 14.89 -3.19
CA TRP A 159 9.27 15.29 -3.71
C TRP A 159 8.52 14.14 -4.35
N LEU A 160 9.24 13.21 -5.00
CA LEU A 160 8.66 11.98 -5.53
C LEU A 160 7.99 11.17 -4.42
N TYR A 161 8.71 10.91 -3.32
CA TYR A 161 8.17 10.15 -2.19
C TYR A 161 6.99 10.85 -1.52
N LEU A 162 7.09 12.16 -1.30
CA LEU A 162 6.00 12.92 -0.68
C LEU A 162 4.75 12.93 -1.55
N ILE A 163 4.87 13.23 -2.84
CA ILE A 163 3.70 13.29 -3.75
C ILE A 163 3.03 11.91 -3.82
N VAL A 164 3.79 10.84 -4.06
CA VAL A 164 3.22 9.49 -4.17
C VAL A 164 2.61 9.06 -2.84
N GLY A 165 3.30 9.28 -1.70
CA GLY A 165 2.81 8.90 -0.38
C GLY A 165 1.56 9.65 0.04
N VAL A 166 1.51 10.97 -0.22
CA VAL A 166 0.33 11.79 0.08
C VAL A 166 -0.85 11.37 -0.80
N VAL A 167 -0.66 11.20 -2.11
CA VAL A 167 -1.74 10.79 -3.01
C VAL A 167 -2.26 9.40 -2.66
N TRP A 168 -1.36 8.45 -2.39
CA TRP A 168 -1.72 7.08 -2.00
C TRP A 168 -2.49 7.04 -0.68
N CYS A 169 -2.01 7.73 0.36
CA CYS A 169 -2.72 7.84 1.62
C CYS A 169 -4.08 8.53 1.46
N SER A 170 -4.14 9.64 0.71
CA SER A 170 -5.38 10.40 0.51
C SER A 170 -6.43 9.61 -0.26
N TRP A 171 -6.00 8.72 -1.17
CA TRP A 171 -6.89 7.78 -1.83
C TRP A 171 -7.60 6.85 -0.85
N HIS A 172 -6.95 6.45 0.25
CA HIS A 172 -7.56 5.62 1.29
C HIS A 172 -8.53 6.36 2.21
N LEU A 173 -8.60 7.70 2.22
CA LEU A 173 -9.48 8.42 3.15
C LEU A 173 -10.94 7.98 3.08
N PRO A 174 -11.60 7.85 1.89
CA PRO A 174 -12.96 7.31 1.82
C PRO A 174 -13.08 5.91 2.42
N TYR A 175 -12.07 5.06 2.24
CA TYR A 175 -12.01 3.74 2.83
C TYR A 175 -12.00 3.79 4.35
N PHE A 176 -11.13 4.60 4.96
CA PHE A 176 -11.04 4.73 6.41
C PHE A 176 -12.27 5.37 7.05
N PHE A 177 -12.95 6.26 6.35
CA PHE A 177 -14.11 6.97 6.89
C PHE A 177 -15.43 6.24 6.68
N TYR A 178 -15.59 5.52 5.56
CA TYR A 178 -16.88 5.00 5.12
C TYR A 178 -16.91 3.51 4.81
N PHE A 179 -15.90 2.96 4.11
CA PHE A 179 -15.91 1.55 3.72
C PHE A 179 -15.41 0.63 4.83
N LEU A 180 -14.52 1.09 5.70
CA LEU A 180 -14.03 0.32 6.85
C LEU A 180 -14.97 0.52 8.05
N LYS A 181 -15.48 -0.60 8.59
CA LYS A 181 -16.33 -0.53 9.79
C LYS A 181 -15.55 -0.03 11.01
N PRO A 182 -16.19 0.74 11.92
CA PRO A 182 -15.54 1.23 13.12
C PRO A 182 -14.88 0.12 13.95
N GLU A 183 -15.54 -1.04 14.08
CA GLU A 183 -15.02 -2.18 14.85
C GLU A 183 -13.73 -2.73 14.29
N GLN A 184 -13.60 -2.73 12.96
CA GLN A 184 -12.39 -3.18 12.25
C GLN A 184 -11.26 -2.17 12.43
N LEU A 185 -11.57 -0.87 12.31
CA LEU A 185 -10.60 0.18 12.57
C LEU A 185 -10.11 0.14 14.03
N PHE A 186 -11.01 0.02 14.99
CA PHE A 186 -10.68 -0.04 16.42
C PHE A 186 -9.90 -1.31 16.80
N ALA A 187 -10.11 -2.43 16.11
CA ALA A 187 -9.31 -3.64 16.32
C ALA A 187 -7.83 -3.42 15.97
N VAL A 188 -7.58 -2.57 14.98
CA VAL A 188 -6.23 -2.27 14.47
C VAL A 188 -5.59 -1.09 15.20
N PHE A 189 -6.40 -0.05 15.46
CA PHE A 189 -5.94 1.22 15.99
C PHE A 189 -7.05 1.89 16.82
N PRO A 190 -7.09 1.67 18.13
CA PRO A 190 -8.18 2.09 19.01
C PRO A 190 -8.12 3.60 19.35
N TYR A 191 -8.04 4.44 18.36
CA TYR A 191 -8.07 5.89 18.47
C TYR A 191 -9.07 6.49 17.50
N ASP A 192 -9.24 7.80 17.52
CA ASP A 192 -10.07 8.50 16.57
C ASP A 192 -9.54 8.39 15.12
N LYS A 193 -10.45 8.53 14.15
CA LYS A 193 -10.12 8.39 12.73
C LYS A 193 -9.08 9.40 12.24
N VAL A 194 -9.03 10.61 12.84
CA VAL A 194 -8.06 11.64 12.43
C VAL A 194 -6.65 11.22 12.83
N THR A 195 -6.47 10.78 14.08
CA THR A 195 -5.19 10.23 14.57
C THR A 195 -4.74 9.04 13.70
N PHE A 196 -5.67 8.14 13.36
CA PHE A 196 -5.38 7.04 12.45
C PHE A 196 -4.91 7.53 11.07
N CYS A 197 -5.60 8.50 10.46
CA CYS A 197 -5.20 9.06 9.16
C CYS A 197 -3.82 9.72 9.18
N VAL A 198 -3.46 10.41 10.27
CA VAL A 198 -2.12 11.00 10.43
C VAL A 198 -1.06 9.90 10.49
N MET A 199 -1.29 8.84 11.26
CA MET A 199 -0.37 7.70 11.33
C MET A 199 -0.29 6.93 10.01
N ALA A 200 -1.42 6.73 9.33
CA ALA A 200 -1.46 6.14 8.00
C ALA A 200 -0.67 6.97 6.98
N LEU A 201 -0.71 8.30 7.06
CA LEU A 201 0.09 9.17 6.20
C LEU A 201 1.59 8.97 6.42
N VAL A 202 2.04 8.91 7.69
CA VAL A 202 3.44 8.63 8.03
C VAL A 202 3.86 7.26 7.49
N CYS A 203 3.00 6.26 7.64
CA CYS A 203 3.22 4.91 7.14
C CYS A 203 3.31 4.90 5.60
N CYS A 204 2.34 5.48 4.89
CA CYS A 204 2.32 5.55 3.43
C CYS A 204 3.55 6.26 2.85
N ILE A 205 4.04 7.34 3.50
CA ILE A 205 5.27 8.01 3.07
C ILE A 205 6.47 7.07 3.26
N SER A 206 6.58 6.41 4.41
CA SER A 206 7.67 5.45 4.69
C SER A 206 7.67 4.29 3.70
N TRP A 207 6.51 3.70 3.44
CA TRP A 207 6.32 2.65 2.44
C TRP A 207 6.64 3.14 1.02
N THR A 208 6.23 4.36 0.68
CA THR A 208 6.49 4.92 -0.66
C THR A 208 7.98 4.97 -0.97
N VAL A 209 8.84 5.30 0.00
CA VAL A 209 10.30 5.25 -0.21
C VAL A 209 10.73 3.85 -0.61
N MET A 210 10.31 2.84 0.15
CA MET A 210 10.66 1.43 -0.06
C MET A 210 10.13 0.89 -1.40
N TYR A 211 8.85 1.08 -1.68
CA TYR A 211 8.23 0.60 -2.93
C TYR A 211 8.80 1.30 -4.17
N THR A 212 9.02 2.61 -4.09
CA THR A 212 9.60 3.38 -5.19
C THR A 212 11.01 2.90 -5.52
N GLU A 213 11.83 2.68 -4.50
CA GLU A 213 13.21 2.23 -4.73
C GLU A 213 13.27 0.77 -5.21
N LEU A 214 12.39 -0.10 -4.71
CA LEU A 214 12.25 -1.45 -5.25
C LEU A 214 11.84 -1.43 -6.73
N PHE A 215 10.86 -0.60 -7.11
CA PHE A 215 10.47 -0.40 -8.51
C PHE A 215 11.63 0.13 -9.37
N ARG A 216 12.41 1.09 -8.87
CA ARG A 216 13.56 1.64 -9.59
C ARG A 216 14.69 0.64 -9.78
N LEU A 217 14.92 -0.24 -8.81
CA LEU A 217 15.91 -1.33 -8.87
C LEU A 217 15.50 -2.43 -9.84
N THR A 218 14.22 -2.81 -9.81
CA THR A 218 13.71 -3.95 -10.58
C THR A 218 13.21 -3.58 -11.98
N LYS A 219 12.81 -2.33 -12.18
CA LYS A 219 12.06 -1.86 -13.35
C LYS A 219 10.77 -2.66 -13.60
N SER A 220 10.18 -3.17 -12.53
CA SER A 220 9.01 -4.06 -12.56
C SER A 220 8.07 -3.75 -11.41
N ILE A 221 6.76 -3.69 -11.69
CA ILE A 221 5.73 -3.57 -10.64
C ILE A 221 5.57 -4.87 -9.86
N TRP A 222 5.91 -6.02 -10.46
CA TRP A 222 5.61 -7.33 -9.90
C TRP A 222 6.34 -7.64 -8.59
N ALA A 223 7.54 -7.10 -8.39
CA ALA A 223 8.22 -7.20 -7.10
C ALA A 223 7.47 -6.40 -6.01
N GLY A 224 6.90 -5.25 -6.38
CA GLY A 224 6.00 -4.47 -5.51
C GLY A 224 4.70 -5.19 -5.24
N VAL A 225 4.03 -5.72 -6.27
CA VAL A 225 2.80 -6.53 -6.15
C VAL A 225 3.00 -7.69 -5.17
N TRP A 226 4.10 -8.43 -5.32
CA TRP A 226 4.44 -9.53 -4.43
C TRP A 226 4.71 -9.06 -3.00
N MET A 227 5.49 -8.00 -2.83
CA MET A 227 5.79 -7.42 -1.52
C MET A 227 4.52 -6.95 -0.80
N HIS A 228 3.61 -6.30 -1.51
CA HIS A 228 2.34 -5.79 -0.99
C HIS A 228 1.40 -6.94 -0.60
N ALA A 229 1.32 -7.99 -1.42
CA ALA A 229 0.53 -9.17 -1.08
C ALA A 229 1.06 -9.86 0.20
N ILE A 230 2.37 -9.95 0.37
CA ILE A 230 2.99 -10.47 1.61
C ILE A 230 2.69 -9.55 2.80
N GLU A 231 2.71 -8.22 2.60
CA GLU A 231 2.35 -7.25 3.63
C GLU A 231 0.94 -7.47 4.14
N ASP A 232 -0.04 -7.28 3.28
CA ASP A 232 -1.46 -7.40 3.62
C ASP A 232 -1.76 -8.74 4.28
N THR A 233 -1.27 -9.82 3.69
CA THR A 233 -1.55 -11.17 4.19
C THR A 233 -0.90 -11.41 5.55
N THR A 234 0.34 -10.98 5.75
CA THR A 234 1.05 -11.17 7.03
C THR A 234 0.39 -10.37 8.16
N ILE A 235 0.06 -9.11 7.90
CA ILE A 235 -0.52 -8.21 8.91
C ILE A 235 -1.97 -8.59 9.20
N ASN A 236 -2.78 -8.81 8.17
CA ASN A 236 -4.19 -9.15 8.33
C ASN A 236 -4.37 -10.45 9.12
N SER A 237 -3.59 -11.49 8.80
CA SER A 237 -3.63 -12.76 9.55
C SER A 237 -3.24 -12.60 11.02
N LEU A 238 -2.34 -11.66 11.36
CA LEU A 238 -1.97 -11.41 12.75
C LEU A 238 -3.09 -10.69 13.54
N ILE A 239 -3.76 -9.74 12.89
CA ILE A 239 -4.68 -8.84 13.57
C ILE A 239 -6.09 -9.43 13.63
N TYR A 240 -6.64 -9.87 12.49
CA TYR A 240 -8.03 -10.34 12.44
C TYR A 240 -8.25 -11.61 13.27
N ASP A 241 -7.26 -12.50 13.30
CA ASP A 241 -7.31 -13.71 14.12
C ASP A 241 -6.88 -13.48 15.56
N LYS A 242 -6.64 -12.23 15.98
CA LYS A 242 -6.25 -11.83 17.34
C LYS A 242 -5.03 -12.60 17.85
N HIS A 243 -4.00 -12.70 17.03
CA HIS A 243 -2.72 -13.32 17.41
C HIS A 243 -1.82 -12.40 18.23
N ILE A 244 -2.13 -11.09 18.25
CA ILE A 244 -1.40 -10.08 19.02
C ILE A 244 -2.36 -9.24 19.85
N PHE A 245 -1.93 -8.88 21.04
CA PHE A 245 -2.65 -8.02 21.99
C PHE A 245 -1.73 -6.86 22.35
N ILE A 246 -2.09 -5.65 21.93
CA ILE A 246 -1.32 -4.44 22.20
C ILE A 246 -1.92 -3.73 23.41
N GLU A 247 -1.07 -3.34 24.36
CA GLU A 247 -1.51 -2.60 25.54
C GLU A 247 -2.09 -1.23 25.18
N THR A 248 -3.09 -0.81 25.94
CA THR A 248 -3.76 0.49 25.77
C THR A 248 -2.73 1.63 25.76
N GLY A 249 -2.80 2.49 24.78
CA GLY A 249 -1.87 3.63 24.62
C GLY A 249 -0.57 3.30 23.91
N LYS A 250 -0.27 2.02 23.58
CA LYS A 250 0.96 1.63 22.89
C LYS A 250 0.81 1.47 21.38
N HIS A 251 -0.41 1.45 20.85
CA HIS A 251 -0.66 1.26 19.42
C HIS A 251 0.05 2.29 18.52
N ILE A 252 0.09 3.57 18.90
CA ILE A 252 0.82 4.61 18.15
C ILE A 252 2.30 4.26 18.00
N LEU A 253 2.88 3.57 18.97
CA LEU A 253 4.30 3.23 18.97
C LEU A 253 4.58 1.93 18.22
N ILE A 254 3.76 0.88 18.48
CA ILE A 254 4.13 -0.49 18.13
C ILE A 254 3.11 -1.22 17.22
N SER A 255 2.01 -0.58 16.81
CA SER A 255 1.06 -1.24 15.89
C SER A 255 1.77 -1.71 14.62
N PRO A 256 1.67 -2.99 14.21
CA PRO A 256 2.27 -3.48 12.98
C PRO A 256 1.79 -2.76 11.72
N VAL A 257 0.57 -2.22 11.75
CA VAL A 257 -0.03 -1.51 10.59
C VAL A 257 0.58 -0.12 10.41
N SER A 258 0.62 0.69 11.50
CA SER A 258 0.93 2.13 11.38
C SER A 258 1.67 2.71 12.58
N GLY A 259 2.26 1.85 13.43
CA GLY A 259 3.06 2.32 14.56
C GLY A 259 4.33 3.06 14.12
N ILE A 260 4.81 3.98 14.96
CA ILE A 260 6.02 4.77 14.67
C ILE A 260 7.24 3.86 14.47
N ILE A 261 7.41 2.84 15.31
CA ILE A 261 8.57 1.93 15.23
C ILE A 261 8.61 1.19 13.89
N PRO A 262 7.56 0.46 13.46
CA PRO A 262 7.59 -0.17 12.15
C PRO A 262 7.71 0.84 11.00
N CYS A 263 7.09 2.03 11.07
CA CYS A 263 7.25 3.08 10.05
C CYS A 263 8.73 3.52 9.90
N LEU A 264 9.45 3.68 11.01
CA LEU A 264 10.89 4.01 10.99
C LEU A 264 11.73 2.86 10.41
N LEU A 265 11.37 1.61 10.72
CA LEU A 265 12.04 0.43 10.15
C LEU A 265 11.80 0.36 8.63
N TYR A 266 10.57 0.54 8.15
CA TYR A 266 10.26 0.59 6.72
C TYR A 266 10.98 1.73 6.01
N LEU A 267 11.03 2.93 6.62
CA LEU A 267 11.80 4.05 6.09
C LEU A 267 13.29 3.69 6.00
N GLY A 268 13.85 3.05 7.03
CA GLY A 268 15.23 2.57 7.05
C GLY A 268 15.51 1.59 5.90
N VAL A 269 14.60 0.63 5.67
CA VAL A 269 14.69 -0.30 4.53
C VAL A 269 14.63 0.46 3.20
N GLY A 270 13.72 1.41 3.07
CA GLY A 270 13.60 2.24 1.87
C GLY A 270 14.88 3.03 1.56
N LEU A 271 15.49 3.64 2.59
CA LEU A 271 16.75 4.37 2.45
C LEU A 271 17.93 3.43 2.13
N TRP A 272 17.93 2.22 2.67
CA TRP A 272 18.91 1.19 2.31
C TRP A 272 18.76 0.78 0.84
N LEU A 273 17.55 0.52 0.34
CA LEU A 273 17.30 0.24 -1.07
C LEU A 273 17.75 1.40 -1.97
N ARG A 274 17.48 2.65 -1.54
CA ARG A 274 17.95 3.86 -2.24
C ARG A 274 19.48 3.90 -2.33
N LYS A 275 20.18 3.61 -1.25
CA LYS A 275 21.66 3.54 -1.26
C LYS A 275 22.16 2.51 -2.27
N LEU A 276 21.56 1.31 -2.26
CA LEU A 276 21.94 0.24 -3.21
C LEU A 276 21.68 0.63 -4.67
N ARG A 277 20.58 1.34 -4.94
CA ARG A 277 20.31 1.85 -6.30
C ARG A 277 21.36 2.85 -6.72
N MET A 278 21.70 3.83 -5.88
CA MET A 278 22.70 4.84 -6.21
C MET A 278 24.06 4.22 -6.52
N MET A 279 24.47 3.20 -5.77
CA MET A 279 25.73 2.46 -6.02
C MET A 279 25.70 1.64 -7.33
N ASN A 280 24.52 1.28 -7.85
CA ASN A 280 24.40 0.57 -9.13
C ASN A 280 24.31 1.54 -10.33
N ASP A 281 24.01 2.80 -10.10
CA ASP A 281 23.90 3.84 -11.14
C ASP A 281 25.28 4.55 -11.38
N GLU A 282 26.26 4.35 -10.48
CA GLU A 282 27.68 4.74 -10.63
C GLU A 282 28.47 3.66 -11.38
#